data_90167d0f0f8c7036660a9f1293859185
#
_entry.id   90167d0f0f8c7036660a9f1293859185
#
_cell.length_a   1.000
_cell.length_b   1.000
_cell.length_c   1.000
_cell.angle_alpha   90.00
_cell.angle_beta   90.00
_cell.angle_gamma   90.00
#
_symmetry.space_group_name_H-M   'P 1'
#
loop_
_entity.id
_entity.type
_entity.pdbx_description
1 polymer ?
#
loop_
_entity_poly.entity_id
_entity_poly.type
_entity_poly.pdbx_seq_one_letter_code
_entity_poly.pdbx_strand_id
1 'polypeptide(L)'
;MQALQRNNWPANRIRDIRRFYGNEGENQCKLDTPYPVYLAWQPDKYITRFTCHEKVADSLYRIMQRTLDYYGIDEIQRLRIDEFSGCLNVRKARGKQWISRHSFGCAVDWLYTENRLKQPFEDSAFSHPDYDEFLNFYEYENWLVGGRRWGRDACHFQATQ
;
A
#
# COMPACT_ATOMS: atom_id res chain seq x y z
N MET A 1 6.62 3.12 -25.24
CA MET A 1 5.95 3.19 -23.93
C MET A 1 4.74 2.27 -23.96
N GLN A 2 4.77 1.18 -23.23
CA GLN A 2 3.54 0.41 -23.03
C GLN A 2 2.55 1.30 -22.30
N ALA A 3 1.36 1.47 -22.85
CA ALA A 3 0.27 2.15 -22.15
C ALA A 3 0.07 1.46 -20.80
N LEU A 4 0.12 2.24 -19.73
CA LEU A 4 -0.13 1.73 -18.39
C LEU A 4 -1.53 1.14 -18.35
N GLN A 5 -1.60 -0.17 -18.13
CA GLN A 5 -2.88 -0.86 -18.01
C GLN A 5 -3.53 -0.39 -16.71
N ARG A 6 -4.51 0.50 -16.84
CA ARG A 6 -5.25 0.99 -15.66
C ARG A 6 -6.12 -0.12 -15.12
N ASN A 7 -5.87 -0.50 -13.87
CA ASN A 7 -6.70 -1.50 -13.19
C ASN A 7 -8.08 -0.93 -12.87
N ASN A 8 -9.10 -1.75 -13.01
CA ASN A 8 -10.48 -1.42 -12.63
C ASN A 8 -10.80 -1.97 -11.24
N TRP A 9 -10.34 -1.26 -10.21
CA TRP A 9 -10.63 -1.62 -8.83
C TRP A 9 -12.09 -1.34 -8.48
N PRO A 10 -12.68 -2.05 -7.51
CA PRO A 10 -14.07 -1.85 -7.11
C PRO A 10 -14.27 -0.50 -6.41
N ALA A 11 -15.51 -0.02 -6.43
CA ALA A 11 -15.88 1.12 -5.60
C ALA A 11 -15.63 0.83 -4.11
N ASN A 12 -15.25 1.85 -3.34
CA ASN A 12 -14.91 1.72 -1.92
C ASN A 12 -16.16 1.53 -1.03
N ARG A 13 -16.99 0.56 -1.37
CA ARG A 13 -18.17 0.13 -0.61
C ARG A 13 -18.06 -1.35 -0.32
N ILE A 14 -18.38 -1.76 0.91
CA ILE A 14 -18.19 -3.14 1.36
C ILE A 14 -18.83 -4.18 0.43
N ARG A 15 -20.01 -3.88 -0.09
CA ARG A 15 -20.71 -4.76 -1.04
C ARG A 15 -19.89 -4.97 -2.32
N ASP A 16 -19.33 -3.90 -2.88
CA ASP A 16 -18.57 -3.95 -4.14
C ASP A 16 -17.22 -4.61 -3.92
N ILE A 17 -16.60 -4.35 -2.76
CA ILE A 17 -15.34 -4.95 -2.34
C ILE A 17 -15.50 -6.46 -2.19
N ARG A 18 -16.53 -6.92 -1.47
CA ARG A 18 -16.79 -8.37 -1.31
C ARG A 18 -17.12 -9.05 -2.63
N ARG A 19 -17.85 -8.37 -3.51
CA ARG A 19 -18.15 -8.92 -4.85
C ARG A 19 -16.89 -9.12 -5.67
N PHE A 20 -15.92 -8.20 -5.56
CA PHE A 20 -14.67 -8.23 -6.34
C PHE A 20 -13.61 -9.12 -5.71
N TYR A 21 -13.35 -8.97 -4.40
CA TYR A 21 -12.28 -9.63 -3.69
C TYR A 21 -12.67 -10.92 -2.96
N GLY A 22 -13.95 -11.18 -2.76
CA GLY A 22 -14.44 -12.21 -1.86
C GLY A 22 -14.60 -11.68 -0.43
N ASN A 23 -14.78 -12.58 0.53
CA ASN A 23 -14.89 -12.22 1.94
C ASN A 23 -13.51 -11.92 2.54
N GLU A 24 -13.53 -11.41 3.76
CA GLU A 24 -12.31 -11.08 4.52
C GLU A 24 -11.39 -12.30 4.62
N GLY A 25 -10.12 -12.12 4.28
CA GLY A 25 -9.11 -13.18 4.34
C GLY A 25 -9.12 -14.18 3.20
N GLU A 26 -10.12 -14.15 2.31
CA GLU A 26 -10.18 -15.05 1.17
C GLU A 26 -9.23 -14.63 0.04
N ASN A 27 -8.86 -15.59 -0.81
CA ASN A 27 -8.13 -15.39 -2.07
C ASN A 27 -6.79 -14.68 -1.89
N GLN A 28 -6.08 -14.99 -0.82
CA GLN A 28 -4.77 -14.43 -0.52
C GLN A 28 -3.65 -15.24 -1.20
N CYS A 29 -2.54 -14.56 -1.48
CA CYS A 29 -1.32 -15.18 -1.98
C CYS A 29 -0.09 -14.57 -1.33
N LYS A 30 1.06 -15.20 -1.54
CA LYS A 30 2.36 -14.66 -1.13
C LYS A 30 2.97 -13.89 -2.30
N LEU A 31 3.28 -12.63 -2.07
CA LEU A 31 3.98 -11.78 -3.02
C LEU A 31 5.47 -11.77 -2.70
N ASP A 32 6.29 -12.25 -3.62
CA ASP A 32 7.75 -12.10 -3.53
C ASP A 32 8.12 -10.67 -3.93
N THR A 33 8.81 -9.96 -3.04
CA THR A 33 9.14 -8.55 -3.26
C THR A 33 10.42 -8.41 -4.09
N PRO A 34 10.53 -7.39 -4.97
CA PRO A 34 11.74 -7.19 -5.77
C PRO A 34 12.92 -6.64 -4.96
N TYR A 35 12.70 -6.22 -3.74
CA TYR A 35 13.74 -5.82 -2.78
C TYR A 35 13.27 -6.17 -1.36
N PRO A 36 14.22 -6.39 -0.42
CA PRO A 36 13.84 -6.68 0.95
C PRO A 36 13.18 -5.47 1.62
N VAL A 37 12.20 -5.75 2.47
CA VAL A 37 11.53 -4.74 3.30
C VAL A 37 11.66 -5.13 4.76
N TYR A 38 11.68 -4.15 5.67
CA TYR A 38 11.71 -4.43 7.10
C TYR A 38 10.36 -4.15 7.75
N LEU A 39 10.09 -4.88 8.83
CA LEU A 39 8.82 -4.76 9.55
C LEU A 39 8.83 -3.52 10.45
N ALA A 40 7.84 -2.63 10.29
CA ALA A 40 7.74 -1.43 11.13
C ALA A 40 7.69 -1.73 12.64
N TRP A 41 7.08 -2.87 13.02
CA TRP A 41 6.95 -3.32 14.41
C TRP A 41 8.13 -4.16 14.90
N GLN A 42 9.07 -4.53 14.03
CA GLN A 42 10.29 -5.26 14.34
C GLN A 42 11.39 -4.84 13.37
N PRO A 43 11.97 -3.62 13.52
CA PRO A 43 12.80 -2.97 12.49
C PRO A 43 14.09 -3.71 12.12
N ASP A 44 14.55 -4.64 12.93
CA ASP A 44 15.73 -5.49 12.68
C ASP A 44 15.40 -6.71 11.80
N LYS A 45 14.11 -6.96 11.53
CA LYS A 45 13.67 -8.10 10.70
C LYS A 45 13.34 -7.68 9.29
N TYR A 46 14.12 -8.19 8.33
CA TYR A 46 13.87 -8.04 6.90
C TYR A 46 13.12 -9.26 6.36
N ILE A 47 12.18 -9.00 5.44
CA ILE A 47 11.44 -10.03 4.72
C ILE A 47 11.52 -9.77 3.22
N THR A 48 11.36 -10.82 2.41
CA THR A 48 11.29 -10.75 0.94
C THR A 48 9.94 -11.23 0.40
N ARG A 49 8.97 -11.39 1.28
CA ARG A 49 7.65 -11.92 0.94
C ARG A 49 6.62 -11.47 1.96
N PHE A 50 5.45 -11.05 1.49
CA PHE A 50 4.31 -10.81 2.37
C PHE A 50 3.00 -11.24 1.70
N THR A 51 1.93 -11.36 2.50
CA THR A 51 0.60 -11.77 2.03
C THR A 51 -0.19 -10.58 1.52
N CYS A 52 -0.80 -10.71 0.34
CA CYS A 52 -1.77 -9.78 -0.22
C CYS A 52 -2.84 -10.55 -0.98
N HIS A 53 -3.91 -9.87 -1.40
CA HIS A 53 -4.92 -10.48 -2.25
C HIS A 53 -4.34 -10.84 -3.62
N GLU A 54 -4.72 -12.01 -4.17
CA GLU A 54 -4.21 -12.48 -5.45
C GLU A 54 -4.48 -11.51 -6.62
N LYS A 55 -5.59 -10.76 -6.57
CA LYS A 55 -5.96 -9.81 -7.63
C LYS A 55 -5.11 -8.53 -7.62
N VAL A 56 -4.44 -8.21 -6.52
CA VAL A 56 -3.60 -7.01 -6.44
C VAL A 56 -2.10 -7.32 -6.55
N ALA A 57 -1.72 -8.60 -6.47
CA ALA A 57 -0.32 -9.00 -6.39
C ALA A 57 0.52 -8.49 -7.56
N ASP A 58 0.05 -8.65 -8.80
CA ASP A 58 0.80 -8.21 -9.99
C ASP A 58 0.95 -6.68 -10.03
N SER A 59 -0.11 -5.94 -9.69
CA SER A 59 -0.08 -4.48 -9.64
C SER A 59 0.91 -4.00 -8.57
N LEU A 60 0.84 -4.59 -7.38
CA LEU A 60 1.73 -4.25 -6.26
C LEU A 60 3.19 -4.58 -6.59
N TYR A 61 3.44 -5.71 -7.26
CA TYR A 61 4.78 -6.05 -7.75
C TYR A 61 5.30 -5.00 -8.73
N ARG A 62 4.50 -4.60 -9.72
CA ARG A 62 4.89 -3.56 -10.68
C ARG A 62 5.21 -2.23 -10.02
N ILE A 63 4.41 -1.83 -9.01
CA ILE A 63 4.66 -0.62 -8.23
C ILE A 63 6.03 -0.72 -7.53
N MET A 64 6.28 -1.83 -6.84
CA MET A 64 7.54 -2.04 -6.13
C MET A 64 8.73 -2.11 -7.10
N GLN A 65 8.57 -2.77 -8.26
CA GLN A 65 9.62 -2.83 -9.27
C GLN A 65 9.94 -1.44 -9.84
N ARG A 66 8.93 -0.63 -10.12
CA ARG A 66 9.13 0.78 -10.54
C ARG A 66 9.83 1.60 -9.48
N THR A 67 9.48 1.38 -8.22
CA THR A 67 10.14 2.03 -7.08
C THR A 67 11.62 1.69 -7.07
N LEU A 68 11.97 0.41 -7.24
CA LEU A 68 13.36 -0.03 -7.31
C LEU A 68 14.09 0.57 -8.51
N ASP A 69 13.46 0.57 -9.68
CA ASP A 69 14.05 1.07 -10.92
C ASP A 69 14.30 2.60 -10.88
N TYR A 70 13.39 3.34 -10.23
CA TYR A 70 13.49 4.80 -10.16
C TYR A 70 14.46 5.26 -9.06
N TYR A 71 14.33 4.72 -7.85
CA TYR A 71 15.12 5.17 -6.70
C TYR A 71 16.46 4.44 -6.54
N GLY A 72 16.50 3.15 -6.86
CA GLY A 72 17.58 2.26 -6.46
C GLY A 72 17.52 1.92 -4.98
N ILE A 73 18.22 0.84 -4.59
CA ILE A 73 18.14 0.31 -3.23
C ILE A 73 18.65 1.30 -2.16
N ASP A 74 19.72 2.05 -2.46
CA ASP A 74 20.31 2.98 -1.47
C ASP A 74 19.34 4.12 -1.13
N GLU A 75 18.65 4.70 -2.14
CA GLU A 75 17.65 5.73 -1.91
C GLU A 75 16.39 5.18 -1.23
N ILE A 76 15.95 3.98 -1.62
CA ILE A 76 14.82 3.31 -0.93
C ILE A 76 15.12 3.20 0.56
N GLN A 77 16.33 2.77 0.93
CA GLN A 77 16.74 2.64 2.32
C GLN A 77 16.88 3.99 3.01
N ARG A 78 17.46 4.99 2.34
CA ARG A 78 17.59 6.33 2.89
C ARG A 78 16.25 6.97 3.18
N LEU A 79 15.29 6.83 2.26
CA LEU A 79 13.95 7.36 2.36
C LEU A 79 13.02 6.45 3.21
N ARG A 80 13.49 5.27 3.59
CA ARG A 80 12.72 4.28 4.34
C ARG A 80 11.41 3.85 3.66
N ILE A 81 11.40 3.85 2.32
CA ILE A 81 10.27 3.34 1.52
C ILE A 81 10.16 1.81 1.66
N ASP A 82 11.17 1.18 2.22
CA ASP A 82 11.21 -0.24 2.57
C ASP A 82 10.63 -0.55 3.99
N GLU A 83 10.10 0.43 4.71
CA GLU A 83 9.40 0.17 5.98
C GLU A 83 8.00 -0.36 5.70
N PHE A 84 7.86 -1.70 5.74
CA PHE A 84 6.56 -2.37 5.56
C PHE A 84 5.75 -2.28 6.86
N SER A 85 4.56 -1.68 6.76
CA SER A 85 3.70 -1.43 7.91
C SER A 85 2.43 -2.28 7.92
N GLY A 86 2.27 -3.21 6.97
CA GLY A 86 1.20 -4.19 6.96
C GLY A 86 0.39 -4.22 5.66
N CYS A 87 -0.20 -5.38 5.37
CA CYS A 87 -1.11 -5.58 4.23
C CYS A 87 -2.36 -6.33 4.70
N LEU A 88 -2.33 -7.67 4.72
CA LEU A 88 -3.46 -8.45 5.23
C LEU A 88 -3.56 -8.34 6.76
N ASN A 89 -4.70 -7.86 7.23
CA ASN A 89 -5.05 -7.84 8.65
C ASN A 89 -6.58 -7.80 8.79
N VAL A 90 -7.16 -8.93 9.18
CA VAL A 90 -8.63 -9.08 9.30
C VAL A 90 -9.11 -8.41 10.59
N ARG A 91 -9.63 -7.20 10.46
CA ARG A 91 -10.11 -6.39 11.59
C ARG A 91 -11.04 -5.27 11.14
N LYS A 92 -11.75 -4.67 12.08
CA LYS A 92 -12.43 -3.39 11.85
C LYS A 92 -11.39 -2.27 11.70
N ALA A 93 -11.74 -1.22 10.99
CA ALA A 93 -10.91 -0.01 10.91
C ALA A 93 -10.78 0.60 12.33
N ARG A 94 -9.59 1.12 12.64
CA ARG A 94 -9.29 1.65 13.99
C ARG A 94 -10.24 2.77 14.38
N GLY A 95 -10.92 2.59 15.53
CA GLY A 95 -11.88 3.56 16.06
C GLY A 95 -13.17 3.67 15.24
N LYS A 96 -13.47 2.69 14.38
CA LYS A 96 -14.61 2.69 13.46
C LYS A 96 -15.42 1.40 13.56
N GLN A 97 -16.65 1.42 13.05
CA GLN A 97 -17.52 0.26 13.00
C GLN A 97 -17.41 -0.50 11.67
N TRP A 98 -16.83 0.11 10.64
CA TRP A 98 -16.68 -0.55 9.34
C TRP A 98 -15.42 -1.43 9.28
N ILE A 99 -15.42 -2.38 8.36
CA ILE A 99 -14.33 -3.31 8.15
C ILE A 99 -13.16 -2.61 7.45
N SER A 100 -11.94 -2.79 7.99
CA SER A 100 -10.72 -2.30 7.37
C SER A 100 -10.50 -2.94 5.99
N ARG A 101 -10.01 -2.18 5.02
CA ARG A 101 -9.64 -2.69 3.70
C ARG A 101 -8.46 -3.66 3.76
N HIS A 102 -7.63 -3.56 4.79
CA HIS A 102 -6.61 -4.57 5.08
C HIS A 102 -7.19 -5.97 5.27
N SER A 103 -8.44 -6.08 5.71
CA SER A 103 -9.11 -7.38 5.89
C SER A 103 -9.23 -8.19 4.60
N PHE A 104 -9.15 -7.52 3.45
CA PHE A 104 -9.22 -8.16 2.13
C PHE A 104 -7.86 -8.36 1.48
N GLY A 105 -6.78 -7.91 2.11
CA GLY A 105 -5.45 -7.92 1.50
C GLY A 105 -5.31 -6.97 0.31
N CYS A 106 -6.20 -6.00 0.16
CA CYS A 106 -6.20 -5.02 -0.94
C CYS A 106 -5.74 -3.62 -0.51
N ALA A 107 -5.18 -3.50 0.68
CA ALA A 107 -4.56 -2.29 1.19
C ALA A 107 -3.18 -2.60 1.74
N VAL A 108 -2.25 -1.67 1.60
CA VAL A 108 -0.90 -1.79 2.14
C VAL A 108 -0.50 -0.47 2.80
N ASP A 109 0.20 -0.56 3.91
CA ASP A 109 0.77 0.58 4.61
C ASP A 109 2.29 0.56 4.51
N TRP A 110 2.87 1.74 4.25
CA TRP A 110 4.30 1.98 4.19
C TRP A 110 4.69 3.14 5.09
N LEU A 111 5.83 3.02 5.77
CA LEU A 111 6.45 4.08 6.57
C LEU A 111 5.46 4.71 7.57
N TYR A 112 4.71 3.87 8.28
CA TYR A 112 3.72 4.31 9.27
C TYR A 112 4.32 5.22 10.34
N THR A 113 5.57 4.99 10.74
CA THR A 113 6.23 5.75 11.80
C THR A 113 6.33 7.24 11.48
N GLU A 114 6.32 7.60 10.20
CA GLU A 114 6.42 8.99 9.71
C GLU A 114 5.14 9.50 9.02
N ASN A 115 4.12 8.66 8.89
CA ASN A 115 2.89 8.93 8.12
C ASN A 115 1.66 8.39 8.84
N ARG A 116 1.35 8.93 10.01
CA ARG A 116 0.36 8.37 10.93
C ARG A 116 -1.07 8.63 10.49
N LEU A 117 -2.00 7.76 10.95
CA LEU A 117 -3.42 7.77 10.60
C LEU A 117 -4.08 9.16 10.77
N LYS A 118 -3.82 9.86 11.87
CA LYS A 118 -4.45 11.15 12.19
C LYS A 118 -3.58 12.36 11.83
N GLN A 119 -2.38 12.12 11.35
CA GLN A 119 -1.44 13.19 10.99
C GLN A 119 -1.90 13.86 9.69
N PRO A 120 -1.99 15.20 9.64
CA PRO A 120 -2.24 15.90 8.39
C PRO A 120 -1.18 15.53 7.35
N PHE A 121 -1.58 15.38 6.08
CA PHE A 121 -0.68 14.99 5.01
C PHE A 121 0.52 15.95 4.90
N GLU A 122 0.28 17.24 5.00
CA GLU A 122 1.31 18.29 4.93
C GLU A 122 2.42 18.14 6.00
N ASP A 123 2.10 17.49 7.12
CA ASP A 123 3.05 17.24 8.22
C ASP A 123 3.70 15.86 8.13
N SER A 124 3.29 15.04 7.17
CA SER A 124 3.80 13.67 7.00
C SER A 124 5.05 13.64 6.12
N ALA A 125 5.84 12.57 6.23
CA ALA A 125 7.00 12.36 5.36
C ALA A 125 6.60 12.33 3.88
N PHE A 126 5.51 11.66 3.54
CA PHE A 126 5.07 11.49 2.16
C PHE A 126 4.59 12.78 1.47
N SER A 127 4.45 13.89 2.20
CA SER A 127 4.23 15.20 1.59
C SER A 127 5.49 15.82 1.01
N HIS A 128 6.69 15.32 1.36
CA HIS A 128 7.94 15.82 0.84
C HIS A 128 8.13 15.39 -0.63
N PRO A 129 8.64 16.27 -1.51
CA PRO A 129 8.80 15.99 -2.94
C PRO A 129 9.61 14.72 -3.27
N ASP A 130 10.54 14.31 -2.41
CA ASP A 130 11.32 13.08 -2.60
C ASP A 130 10.45 11.82 -2.76
N TYR A 131 9.22 11.84 -2.22
CA TYR A 131 8.28 10.72 -2.28
C TYR A 131 7.24 10.83 -3.41
N ASP A 132 7.23 11.92 -4.17
CA ASP A 132 6.19 12.15 -5.18
C ASP A 132 6.09 11.00 -6.19
N GLU A 133 7.22 10.51 -6.71
CA GLU A 133 7.20 9.42 -7.68
C GLU A 133 6.71 8.11 -7.06
N PHE A 134 7.07 7.83 -5.81
CA PHE A 134 6.53 6.67 -5.10
C PHE A 134 5.00 6.70 -5.01
N LEU A 135 4.43 7.84 -4.64
CA LEU A 135 2.97 8.03 -4.60
C LEU A 135 2.36 7.95 -6.00
N ASN A 136 3.02 8.54 -7.01
CA ASN A 136 2.58 8.49 -8.40
C ASN A 136 2.48 7.06 -8.94
N PHE A 137 3.41 6.17 -8.56
CA PHE A 137 3.38 4.78 -9.01
C PHE A 137 2.10 4.06 -8.58
N TYR A 138 1.59 4.35 -7.38
CA TYR A 138 0.30 3.84 -6.92
C TYR A 138 -0.86 4.42 -7.74
N GLU A 139 -0.85 5.73 -7.98
CA GLU A 139 -1.91 6.38 -8.75
C GLU A 139 -1.93 5.92 -10.22
N TYR A 140 -0.78 5.65 -10.82
CA TYR A 140 -0.68 5.09 -12.17
C TYR A 140 -1.32 3.70 -12.29
N GLU A 141 -1.34 2.94 -11.21
CA GLU A 141 -2.02 1.66 -11.11
C GLU A 141 -3.46 1.77 -10.57
N ASN A 142 -3.99 3.00 -10.49
CA ASN A 142 -5.32 3.36 -10.00
C ASN A 142 -5.58 3.01 -8.52
N TRP A 143 -4.53 2.89 -7.71
CA TRP A 143 -4.70 2.79 -6.27
C TRP A 143 -5.10 4.13 -5.68
N LEU A 144 -5.93 4.09 -4.65
CA LEU A 144 -6.22 5.25 -3.82
C LEU A 144 -5.04 5.51 -2.89
N VAL A 145 -4.50 6.71 -2.92
CA VAL A 145 -3.38 7.16 -2.07
C VAL A 145 -3.96 7.99 -0.93
N GLY A 146 -3.95 7.43 0.29
CA GLY A 146 -4.64 8.00 1.45
C GLY A 146 -4.29 9.45 1.74
N GLY A 147 -3.00 9.78 1.78
CA GLY A 147 -2.55 11.15 2.04
C GLY A 147 -3.08 12.17 1.05
N ARG A 148 -3.01 11.87 -0.24
CA ARG A 148 -3.50 12.75 -1.30
C ARG A 148 -5.03 12.83 -1.34
N ARG A 149 -5.69 11.69 -1.10
CA ARG A 149 -7.16 11.60 -1.21
C ARG A 149 -7.88 12.19 -0.01
N TRP A 150 -7.37 11.94 1.21
CA TRP A 150 -8.04 12.29 2.46
C TRP A 150 -7.35 13.41 3.23
N GLY A 151 -6.14 13.82 2.82
CA GLY A 151 -5.33 14.80 3.54
C GLY A 151 -4.75 14.30 4.85
N ARG A 152 -4.80 13.00 5.09
CA ARG A 152 -4.30 12.30 6.27
C ARG A 152 -4.07 10.83 5.94
N ASP A 153 -3.61 10.03 6.92
CA ASP A 153 -3.39 8.59 6.74
C ASP A 153 -2.46 8.30 5.56
N ALA A 154 -1.36 9.05 5.49
CA ALA A 154 -0.48 9.05 4.33
C ALA A 154 0.22 7.72 4.10
N CYS A 155 0.36 6.87 5.14
CA CYS A 155 0.94 5.54 5.00
C CYS A 155 0.06 4.58 4.18
N HIS A 156 -1.23 4.88 4.03
CA HIS A 156 -2.25 3.96 3.53
C HIS A 156 -2.48 4.08 2.02
N PHE A 157 -2.43 2.94 1.34
CA PHE A 157 -2.71 2.78 -0.09
C PHE A 157 -3.69 1.62 -0.26
N GLN A 158 -4.76 1.81 -1.04
CA GLN A 158 -5.75 0.74 -1.25
C GLN A 158 -6.19 0.63 -2.71
N ALA A 159 -6.40 -0.61 -3.16
CA ALA A 159 -6.87 -0.93 -4.51
C ALA A 159 -8.39 -0.86 -4.57
N THR A 160 -8.93 0.35 -4.44
CA THR A 160 -10.33 0.73 -4.61
C THR A 160 -10.42 2.08 -5.31
N GLN A 161 -11.63 2.39 -5.80
CA GLN A 161 -11.91 3.71 -6.38
C GLN A 161 -12.40 4.70 -5.32
#